data_35aac51deffd4708d243705e2c7c9d5c
#
_entry.id   35aac51deffd4708d243705e2c7c9d5c
#
_cell.length_a   1.000
_cell.length_b   1.000
_cell.length_c   1.000
_cell.angle_alpha   90.00
_cell.angle_beta   90.00
_cell.angle_gamma   90.00
#
_symmetry.space_group_name_H-M   'P 1'
#
loop_
_entity.id
_entity.type
_entity.pdbx_description
1 polymer ?
#
loop_
_entity_poly.entity_id
_entity_poly.type
_entity_poly.pdbx_seq_one_letter_code
_entity_poly.pdbx_strand_id
1 'polypeptide(L)'
;MKIRIILCLIICFSTQLAAQQKRILGEPIDMSVDFKDFHNTFFFADKVASFNGADGKGKISWKRTSLYTRQAFNVNTILPQDLKMLDFPGEAYEQNPELDFSVDFITPRTLRIRMLTTPVQPKPFDSPMLVKEPGKDSSWKYSKTGNTHTYKSNYGSIEIEENPFRITLRDEKGKRLTDTWRWYDNDSSQVKVIPFNFIKRGVDNSRAINPVFSLSPAEKIFGCGESVTTLDKRGQKVNLFVTDPQGPETDQMYKPVPFFMSNRGYGMFMHTSAPITCDFGNTYVGANKLFMGDEALDLFIFIGEPKDILNEYTEIVGKPSMPPLWSFGTWMSRITYFEQSEGYDVAAKLRSYKIPSDVIHFDTGWFETDWQCDYKFAPSRFSNPQKMIDDLKKDGFHISLWQLTYFTPKNKFFNEIIEKNLHVKNSKGEMPYEDAVLDFSNLETVKWYQDKLAGLLKMGVGAIKVDFGEAAPMEGFYASGRGGWYEHNLYPLRYNKAVADITKEVNNENIIWARSAWAGSQRYPLHWGGDAANTDIGMDATLRGGLSFGLSGFSFWSHDI
;
A
#
# COMPACT_ATOMS: atom_id res chain seq x y z
N MET A 1 31.92 -45.09 -21.03
CA MET A 1 31.71 -44.60 -19.66
C MET A 1 31.79 -43.05 -19.53
N LYS A 2 32.75 -42.38 -20.21
CA LYS A 2 32.90 -40.89 -20.12
C LYS A 2 31.76 -40.07 -20.72
N ILE A 3 31.10 -40.53 -21.79
CA ILE A 3 29.99 -39.81 -22.44
C ILE A 3 28.70 -39.80 -21.58
N ARG A 4 28.42 -40.86 -20.82
CA ARG A 4 27.24 -40.92 -19.93
C ARG A 4 27.38 -40.01 -18.71
N ILE A 5 28.60 -39.79 -18.21
CA ILE A 5 28.87 -38.88 -17.08
C ILE A 5 28.68 -37.40 -17.49
N ILE A 6 29.10 -37.06 -18.73
CA ILE A 6 28.91 -35.68 -19.26
C ILE A 6 27.42 -35.39 -19.50
N LEU A 7 26.65 -36.38 -19.98
CA LEU A 7 25.21 -36.22 -20.19
C LEU A 7 24.43 -36.06 -18.87
N CYS A 8 24.81 -36.81 -17.82
CA CYS A 8 24.24 -36.66 -16.48
C CYS A 8 24.61 -35.31 -15.84
N LEU A 9 25.83 -34.80 -16.03
CA LEU A 9 26.22 -33.47 -15.55
C LEU A 9 25.50 -32.31 -16.26
N ILE A 10 25.28 -32.44 -17.58
CA ILE A 10 24.52 -31.43 -18.35
C ILE A 10 23.03 -31.43 -17.94
N ILE A 11 22.44 -32.62 -17.68
CA ILE A 11 21.06 -32.75 -17.21
C ILE A 11 20.93 -32.20 -15.78
N CYS A 12 21.89 -32.45 -14.89
CA CYS A 12 21.88 -31.87 -13.55
C CYS A 12 22.08 -30.36 -13.55
N PHE A 13 22.90 -29.78 -14.44
CA PHE A 13 23.05 -28.35 -14.60
C PHE A 13 21.82 -27.69 -15.22
N SER A 14 21.16 -28.31 -16.18
CA SER A 14 19.93 -27.79 -16.77
C SER A 14 18.73 -27.83 -15.80
N THR A 15 18.66 -28.84 -14.92
CA THR A 15 17.62 -28.92 -13.89
C THR A 15 17.85 -27.93 -12.75
N GLN A 16 19.11 -27.62 -12.40
CA GLN A 16 19.39 -26.56 -11.41
C GLN A 16 19.13 -25.15 -11.97
N LEU A 17 19.44 -24.89 -13.24
CA LEU A 17 19.07 -23.62 -13.88
C LEU A 17 17.55 -23.45 -14.01
N ALA A 18 16.83 -24.53 -14.32
CA ALA A 18 15.37 -24.51 -14.38
C ALA A 18 14.72 -24.34 -12.99
N ALA A 19 15.36 -24.85 -11.92
CA ALA A 19 14.88 -24.65 -10.55
C ALA A 19 15.14 -23.23 -10.03
N GLN A 20 16.20 -22.56 -10.49
CA GLN A 20 16.47 -21.16 -10.15
C GLN A 20 15.57 -20.15 -10.90
N GLN A 21 14.93 -20.55 -11.99
CA GLN A 21 14.02 -19.67 -12.77
C GLN A 21 12.55 -19.72 -12.33
N LYS A 22 12.18 -20.61 -11.44
CA LYS A 22 10.85 -20.58 -10.81
C LYS A 22 10.85 -19.64 -9.61
N ARG A 23 11.00 -18.35 -9.84
CA ARG A 23 10.45 -17.37 -8.89
C ARG A 23 8.94 -17.60 -8.90
N ILE A 24 8.37 -17.82 -7.74
CA ILE A 24 6.93 -17.72 -7.54
C ILE A 24 6.59 -16.28 -7.86
N LEU A 25 5.92 -16.05 -8.99
CA LEU A 25 5.44 -14.72 -9.37
C LEU A 25 4.47 -14.26 -8.28
N GLY A 26 4.66 -13.04 -7.77
CA GLY A 26 3.74 -12.42 -6.83
C GLY A 26 4.13 -12.48 -5.36
N GLU A 27 5.34 -12.88 -4.97
CA GLU A 27 5.79 -12.69 -3.59
C GLU A 27 5.95 -11.20 -3.27
N PRO A 28 5.42 -10.73 -2.12
CA PRO A 28 5.58 -9.35 -1.71
C PRO A 28 7.05 -9.03 -1.40
N ILE A 29 7.43 -7.79 -1.65
CA ILE A 29 8.78 -7.32 -1.36
C ILE A 29 8.95 -7.18 0.15
N ASP A 30 9.85 -7.97 0.74
CA ASP A 30 10.27 -7.84 2.14
C ASP A 30 11.45 -6.85 2.26
N MET A 31 11.16 -5.60 2.60
CA MET A 31 12.15 -4.55 2.78
C MET A 31 13.13 -4.81 3.92
N SER A 32 12.80 -5.68 4.88
CA SER A 32 13.68 -6.00 6.01
C SER A 32 14.93 -6.77 5.59
N VAL A 33 14.95 -7.37 4.40
CA VAL A 33 16.09 -8.12 3.85
C VAL A 33 17.26 -7.18 3.58
N ASP A 34 17.00 -6.00 3.00
CA ASP A 34 18.03 -5.02 2.68
C ASP A 34 18.76 -4.51 3.93
N PHE A 35 18.07 -4.47 5.07
CA PHE A 35 18.64 -4.06 6.37
C PHE A 35 19.43 -5.17 7.07
N LYS A 36 19.66 -6.29 6.41
CA LYS A 36 20.53 -7.40 6.83
C LYS A 36 21.66 -7.66 5.84
N ASP A 37 21.65 -7.00 4.69
CA ASP A 37 22.67 -7.16 3.66
C ASP A 37 23.91 -6.34 3.99
N PHE A 38 25.04 -7.03 4.20
CA PHE A 38 26.33 -6.42 4.52
C PHE A 38 26.97 -5.64 3.37
N HIS A 39 26.47 -5.76 2.13
CA HIS A 39 26.92 -4.94 1.00
C HIS A 39 26.34 -3.52 1.06
N ASN A 40 25.34 -3.29 1.91
CA ASN A 40 24.74 -1.99 2.09
C ASN A 40 25.51 -1.14 3.13
N THR A 41 25.53 0.16 2.92
CA THR A 41 26.08 1.10 3.90
C THR A 41 24.97 1.55 4.84
N PHE A 42 25.23 1.53 6.14
CA PHE A 42 24.27 1.86 7.19
C PHE A 42 24.56 3.22 7.82
N PHE A 43 23.48 3.95 8.14
CA PHE A 43 23.55 5.22 8.85
C PHE A 43 22.47 5.22 9.93
N PHE A 44 22.81 5.59 11.16
CA PHE A 44 21.82 5.75 12.23
C PHE A 44 21.76 7.19 12.73
N ALA A 45 20.59 7.64 13.17
CA ALA A 45 20.39 8.97 13.72
C ALA A 45 21.13 9.07 15.06
N ASP A 46 22.18 9.93 15.10
CA ASP A 46 23.08 10.08 16.24
C ASP A 46 22.61 11.23 17.16
N LYS A 47 22.56 12.44 16.61
CA LYS A 47 22.19 13.65 17.35
C LYS A 47 21.54 14.68 16.44
N VAL A 48 20.85 15.63 17.05
CA VAL A 48 20.40 16.85 16.37
C VAL A 48 21.61 17.73 16.10
N ALA A 49 21.91 18.02 14.83
CA ALA A 49 23.01 18.92 14.45
C ALA A 49 22.58 20.38 14.58
N SER A 50 21.34 20.67 14.23
CA SER A 50 20.71 22.00 14.40
C SER A 50 19.20 21.85 14.47
N PHE A 51 18.51 22.69 15.24
CA PHE A 51 17.05 22.69 15.29
C PHE A 51 16.52 24.05 15.73
N ASN A 52 15.60 24.61 14.93
CA ASN A 52 14.83 25.79 15.28
C ASN A 52 13.44 25.36 15.78
N GLY A 53 13.23 25.49 17.08
CA GLY A 53 11.95 25.09 17.70
C GLY A 53 10.76 25.98 17.32
N ALA A 54 10.97 27.19 16.76
CA ALA A 54 9.86 28.06 16.36
C ALA A 54 9.19 27.60 15.05
N ASP A 55 9.95 26.98 14.14
CA ASP A 55 9.44 26.50 12.85
C ASP A 55 9.47 24.96 12.72
N GLY A 56 10.01 24.24 13.71
CA GLY A 56 10.08 22.78 13.75
C GLY A 56 11.05 22.19 12.75
N LYS A 57 12.07 22.95 12.31
CA LYS A 57 13.02 22.52 11.28
C LYS A 57 14.44 22.44 11.79
N GLY A 58 15.21 21.52 11.23
CA GLY A 58 16.60 21.33 11.58
C GLY A 58 17.30 20.29 10.75
N LYS A 59 18.40 19.79 11.27
CA LYS A 59 19.19 18.72 10.68
C LYS A 59 19.54 17.67 11.73
N ILE A 60 19.52 16.42 11.32
CA ILE A 60 20.03 15.29 12.09
C ILE A 60 21.40 14.92 11.57
N SER A 61 22.36 14.76 12.45
CA SER A 61 23.65 14.14 12.16
C SER A 61 23.48 12.63 12.17
N TRP A 62 23.83 11.98 11.07
CA TRP A 62 23.76 10.53 10.91
C TRP A 62 25.17 9.95 11.00
N LYS A 63 25.32 8.91 11.76
CA LYS A 63 26.59 8.23 11.91
C LYS A 63 26.67 7.02 10.99
N ARG A 64 27.64 7.04 10.08
CA ARG A 64 27.95 5.90 9.22
C ARG A 64 28.47 4.75 10.04
N THR A 65 28.02 3.52 9.75
CA THR A 65 28.40 2.32 10.46
C THR A 65 28.46 1.11 9.54
N SER A 66 29.28 0.12 9.90
CA SER A 66 29.24 -1.21 9.30
C SER A 66 28.62 -2.22 10.25
N LEU A 67 28.11 -3.29 9.67
CA LEU A 67 27.57 -4.39 10.44
C LEU A 67 28.60 -5.50 10.54
N TYR A 68 28.92 -5.93 11.78
CA TYR A 68 29.77 -7.07 12.05
C TYR A 68 28.99 -8.21 12.64
N THR A 69 29.22 -9.41 12.10
CA THR A 69 28.73 -10.63 12.73
C THR A 69 29.85 -11.24 13.55
N ARG A 70 29.70 -11.29 14.87
CA ARG A 70 30.62 -12.02 15.74
C ARG A 70 30.36 -13.51 15.58
N GLN A 71 31.30 -14.21 14.96
CA GLN A 71 31.20 -15.67 14.78
C GLN A 71 31.84 -16.48 15.93
N ALA A 72 32.82 -15.91 16.65
CA ALA A 72 33.60 -16.63 17.65
C ALA A 72 32.80 -17.22 18.82
N PHE A 73 31.60 -16.70 19.10
CA PHE A 73 30.74 -17.16 20.20
C PHE A 73 29.36 -17.61 19.74
N ASN A 74 29.20 -17.89 18.44
CA ASN A 74 27.92 -18.28 17.84
C ASN A 74 26.76 -17.31 18.19
N VAL A 75 27.08 -16.04 18.37
CA VAL A 75 26.10 -15.01 18.65
C VAL A 75 25.88 -14.23 17.36
N ASN A 76 24.72 -14.39 16.73
CA ASN A 76 24.28 -13.59 15.59
C ASN A 76 24.00 -12.14 16.05
N THR A 77 25.04 -11.41 16.33
CA THR A 77 24.95 -10.02 16.78
C THR A 77 25.48 -9.10 15.71
N ILE A 78 24.69 -8.12 15.36
CA ILE A 78 25.08 -7.04 14.45
C ILE A 78 25.66 -5.93 15.32
N LEU A 79 26.95 -5.64 15.15
CA LEU A 79 27.63 -4.57 15.88
C LEU A 79 27.89 -3.40 14.94
N PRO A 80 27.41 -2.19 15.23
CA PRO A 80 27.84 -1.01 14.54
C PRO A 80 29.31 -0.71 14.87
N GLN A 81 30.09 -0.36 13.87
CA GLN A 81 31.47 0.06 14.05
C GLN A 81 31.71 1.40 13.39
N ASP A 82 32.58 2.20 14.01
CA ASP A 82 33.13 3.39 13.38
C ASP A 82 34.09 2.95 12.26
N LEU A 83 33.75 3.31 11.03
CA LEU A 83 34.47 2.88 9.83
C LEU A 83 35.76 3.68 9.53
N LYS A 84 36.15 4.61 10.38
CA LYS A 84 37.33 5.48 10.15
C LYS A 84 38.62 4.74 9.78
N MET A 85 38.74 3.49 10.20
CA MET A 85 39.91 2.66 9.92
C MET A 85 39.74 1.73 8.71
N LEU A 86 38.54 1.59 8.15
CA LEU A 86 38.24 0.64 7.09
C LEU A 86 37.94 1.32 5.75
N ASP A 87 37.71 2.62 5.74
CA ASP A 87 37.48 3.38 4.51
C ASP A 87 38.79 3.72 3.81
N PHE A 88 38.91 3.23 2.60
CA PHE A 88 40.08 3.57 1.75
C PHE A 88 39.58 3.93 0.34
N PRO A 89 39.90 5.15 -0.11
CA PRO A 89 40.33 6.32 0.65
C PRO A 89 39.20 6.91 1.47
N GLY A 90 39.42 7.10 2.80
CA GLY A 90 38.37 7.52 3.75
C GLY A 90 37.71 8.85 3.40
N GLU A 91 38.47 9.79 2.84
CA GLU A 91 37.98 11.12 2.45
C GLU A 91 37.00 11.10 1.25
N ALA A 92 36.99 10.01 0.47
CA ALA A 92 36.09 9.87 -0.68
C ALA A 92 34.65 9.45 -0.29
N TYR A 93 34.42 9.10 0.96
CA TYR A 93 33.13 8.58 1.42
C TYR A 93 32.44 9.54 2.37
N GLU A 94 31.10 9.64 2.23
CA GLU A 94 30.22 10.34 3.15
C GLU A 94 30.29 9.67 4.54
N GLN A 95 30.76 10.35 5.57
CA GLN A 95 30.98 9.77 6.89
C GLN A 95 29.80 10.03 7.83
N ASN A 96 29.50 11.29 8.08
CA ASN A 96 28.48 11.71 9.02
C ASN A 96 27.62 12.83 8.40
N PRO A 97 26.71 12.49 7.49
CA PRO A 97 25.90 13.50 6.81
C PRO A 97 24.94 14.17 7.79
N GLU A 98 24.77 15.50 7.63
CA GLU A 98 23.76 16.29 8.32
C GLU A 98 22.60 16.56 7.35
N LEU A 99 21.48 15.87 7.57
CA LEU A 99 20.35 15.84 6.65
C LEU A 99 19.12 16.49 7.26
N ASP A 100 18.28 17.05 6.40
CA ASP A 100 17.11 17.81 6.79
C ASP A 100 16.10 16.98 7.58
N PHE A 101 15.57 17.57 8.62
CA PHE A 101 14.57 17.06 9.54
C PHE A 101 13.51 18.13 9.82
N SER A 102 12.24 17.76 9.84
CA SER A 102 11.19 18.67 10.26
C SER A 102 10.06 17.94 11.00
N VAL A 103 9.40 18.70 11.88
CA VAL A 103 8.15 18.34 12.53
C VAL A 103 7.13 19.42 12.24
N ASP A 104 6.05 19.08 11.58
CA ASP A 104 4.92 19.95 11.29
C ASP A 104 3.70 19.50 12.11
N PHE A 105 2.90 20.45 12.58
CA PHE A 105 1.67 20.21 13.35
C PHE A 105 0.48 20.48 12.46
N ILE A 106 -0.38 19.47 12.28
CA ILE A 106 -1.46 19.46 11.29
C ILE A 106 -2.81 19.76 11.95
N THR A 107 -3.07 19.11 13.08
CA THR A 107 -4.23 19.33 13.96
C THR A 107 -3.76 19.28 15.41
N PRO A 108 -4.58 19.58 16.42
CA PRO A 108 -4.18 19.41 17.83
C PRO A 108 -3.83 17.95 18.21
N ARG A 109 -4.16 16.95 17.36
CA ARG A 109 -3.90 15.50 17.57
C ARG A 109 -2.89 14.94 16.59
N THR A 110 -2.58 15.64 15.51
CA THR A 110 -1.80 15.11 14.37
C THR A 110 -0.54 15.93 14.14
N LEU A 111 0.57 15.23 14.06
CA LEU A 111 1.86 15.78 13.66
C LEU A 111 2.44 14.99 12.47
N ARG A 112 3.34 15.61 11.71
CA ARG A 112 4.03 15.04 10.56
C ARG A 112 5.53 15.17 10.73
N ILE A 113 6.26 14.08 10.67
CA ILE A 113 7.71 14.04 10.72
C ILE A 113 8.24 13.77 9.32
N ARG A 114 9.17 14.61 8.87
CA ARG A 114 9.87 14.40 7.60
C ARG A 114 11.38 14.38 7.82
N MET A 115 12.04 13.42 7.17
CA MET A 115 13.51 13.29 7.17
C MET A 115 14.00 12.93 5.78
N LEU A 116 15.12 13.49 5.40
CA LEU A 116 15.81 13.11 4.17
C LEU A 116 16.95 12.15 4.50
N THR A 117 17.24 11.23 3.59
CA THR A 117 18.40 10.35 3.62
C THR A 117 19.51 10.83 2.69
N THR A 118 19.26 11.91 1.96
CA THR A 118 20.15 12.55 0.99
C THR A 118 20.05 14.08 1.09
N PRO A 119 21.09 14.85 0.77
CA PRO A 119 20.97 16.31 0.73
C PRO A 119 20.14 16.82 -0.46
N VAL A 120 19.81 15.96 -1.41
CA VAL A 120 18.99 16.30 -2.57
C VAL A 120 17.53 16.30 -2.18
N GLN A 121 16.85 17.42 -2.37
CA GLN A 121 15.40 17.50 -2.13
C GLN A 121 14.65 16.63 -3.16
N PRO A 122 13.68 15.81 -2.72
CA PRO A 122 12.85 15.07 -3.65
C PRO A 122 12.07 16.03 -4.56
N LYS A 123 11.84 15.62 -5.80
CA LYS A 123 10.96 16.39 -6.70
C LYS A 123 9.57 16.49 -6.07
N PRO A 124 8.93 17.67 -6.13
CA PRO A 124 7.55 17.80 -5.67
C PRO A 124 6.65 16.77 -6.36
N PHE A 125 5.85 16.08 -5.58
CA PHE A 125 4.89 15.09 -6.05
C PHE A 125 3.54 15.35 -5.39
N ASP A 126 2.54 15.62 -6.23
CA ASP A 126 1.15 15.74 -5.76
C ASP A 126 0.61 14.33 -5.50
N SER A 127 0.62 13.95 -4.23
CA SER A 127 0.30 12.59 -3.82
C SER A 127 -1.20 12.32 -3.90
N PRO A 128 -1.66 11.36 -4.72
CA PRO A 128 -3.08 11.02 -4.77
C PRO A 128 -3.61 10.38 -3.47
N MET A 129 -2.73 9.98 -2.56
CA MET A 129 -3.11 9.45 -1.24
C MET A 129 -3.75 10.53 -0.36
N LEU A 130 -3.34 11.78 -0.48
CA LEU A 130 -3.87 12.90 0.29
C LEU A 130 -5.05 13.55 -0.43
N VAL A 131 -6.03 14.07 0.33
CA VAL A 131 -7.12 14.88 -0.25
C VAL A 131 -6.57 16.22 -0.73
N LYS A 132 -5.67 16.79 0.07
CA LYS A 132 -4.92 18.02 -0.19
C LYS A 132 -3.69 18.04 0.71
N GLU A 133 -2.70 18.86 0.38
CA GLU A 133 -1.59 19.09 1.31
C GLU A 133 -2.14 19.68 2.62
N PRO A 134 -1.85 19.04 3.77
CA PRO A 134 -2.38 19.48 5.06
C PRO A 134 -1.89 20.87 5.44
N GLY A 135 -2.78 21.66 6.05
CA GLY A 135 -2.44 22.95 6.66
C GLY A 135 -1.61 22.79 7.93
N LYS A 136 -1.28 23.92 8.55
CA LYS A 136 -0.56 23.96 9.83
C LYS A 136 -1.51 24.36 10.95
N ASP A 137 -1.38 23.67 12.09
CA ASP A 137 -2.07 23.99 13.35
C ASP A 137 -1.15 24.80 14.26
N SER A 138 -1.67 25.86 14.87
CA SER A 138 -0.93 26.74 15.78
C SER A 138 -1.21 26.48 17.27
N SER A 139 -2.01 25.47 17.59
CA SER A 139 -2.39 25.16 18.99
C SER A 139 -1.27 24.54 19.81
N TRP A 140 -0.27 23.97 19.15
CA TRP A 140 0.89 23.35 19.81
C TRP A 140 1.82 24.42 20.39
N LYS A 141 2.10 24.31 21.68
CA LYS A 141 2.98 25.22 22.40
C LYS A 141 4.39 24.63 22.51
N TYR A 142 5.34 25.41 22.05
CA TYR A 142 6.75 25.07 22.11
C TYR A 142 7.40 25.52 23.41
N SER A 143 8.29 24.68 23.95
CA SER A 143 9.23 25.02 25.04
C SER A 143 10.52 24.21 24.87
N LYS A 144 11.62 24.72 25.46
CA LYS A 144 12.91 24.00 25.51
C LYS A 144 13.39 23.93 26.94
N THR A 145 13.79 22.75 27.36
CA THR A 145 14.41 22.52 28.67
C THR A 145 15.67 21.69 28.49
N GLY A 146 16.82 22.27 28.79
CA GLY A 146 18.11 21.63 28.51
C GLY A 146 18.26 21.27 27.04
N ASN A 147 18.49 20.00 26.76
CA ASN A 147 18.63 19.45 25.40
C ASN A 147 17.32 18.88 24.83
N THR A 148 16.17 19.20 25.42
CA THR A 148 14.88 18.67 24.99
C THR A 148 13.98 19.79 24.50
N HIS A 149 13.53 19.66 23.24
CA HIS A 149 12.48 20.45 22.64
C HIS A 149 11.14 19.75 22.87
N THR A 150 10.16 20.46 23.39
CA THR A 150 8.82 19.94 23.68
C THR A 150 7.77 20.77 22.95
N TYR A 151 6.88 20.08 22.22
CA TYR A 151 5.66 20.65 21.68
C TYR A 151 4.48 19.97 22.36
N LYS A 152 3.56 20.75 22.91
CA LYS A 152 2.42 20.28 23.68
C LYS A 152 1.12 20.84 23.13
N SER A 153 0.14 19.97 22.89
CA SER A 153 -1.27 20.30 22.62
C SER A 153 -2.15 19.91 23.81
N ASN A 154 -3.46 20.08 23.67
CA ASN A 154 -4.43 19.61 24.68
C ASN A 154 -4.55 18.07 24.72
N TYR A 155 -4.01 17.34 23.73
CA TYR A 155 -4.18 15.90 23.58
C TYR A 155 -2.91 15.11 23.78
N GLY A 156 -1.77 15.77 23.85
CA GLY A 156 -0.50 15.11 24.07
C GLY A 156 0.69 16.00 23.78
N SER A 157 1.87 15.38 23.76
CA SER A 157 3.12 16.06 23.46
C SER A 157 4.08 15.21 22.67
N ILE A 158 4.97 15.88 21.94
CA ILE A 158 6.17 15.31 21.36
C ILE A 158 7.39 15.99 21.99
N GLU A 159 8.34 15.18 22.43
CA GLU A 159 9.63 15.59 22.93
C GLU A 159 10.71 15.15 21.94
N ILE A 160 11.65 16.05 21.63
CA ILE A 160 12.81 15.80 20.77
C ILE A 160 14.05 16.07 21.59
N GLU A 161 14.78 15.02 21.95
CA GLU A 161 16.07 15.10 22.64
C GLU A 161 17.17 15.30 21.61
N GLU A 162 18.09 16.25 21.86
CA GLU A 162 19.14 16.60 20.89
C GLU A 162 20.28 15.57 20.85
N ASN A 163 20.70 15.06 22.01
CA ASN A 163 21.84 14.16 22.11
C ASN A 163 21.70 13.19 23.30
N PRO A 164 21.55 11.86 23.05
CA PRO A 164 21.35 11.27 21.72
C PRO A 164 20.02 11.70 21.08
N PHE A 165 19.90 11.62 19.75
CA PHE A 165 18.63 11.90 19.07
C PHE A 165 17.56 10.94 19.55
N ARG A 166 16.42 11.50 20.00
CA ARG A 166 15.27 10.72 20.42
C ARG A 166 13.98 11.51 20.25
N ILE A 167 12.94 10.83 19.81
CA ILE A 167 11.57 11.33 19.81
C ILE A 167 10.75 10.53 20.82
N THR A 168 10.02 11.21 21.70
CA THR A 168 9.09 10.60 22.67
C THR A 168 7.69 11.20 22.47
N LEU A 169 6.68 10.33 22.36
CA LEU A 169 5.27 10.70 22.31
C LEU A 169 4.61 10.44 23.66
N ARG A 170 3.80 11.40 24.14
CA ARG A 170 3.03 11.28 25.37
C ARG A 170 1.57 11.67 25.16
N ASP A 171 0.68 11.09 25.96
CA ASP A 171 -0.72 11.52 26.05
C ASP A 171 -0.87 12.84 26.86
N GLU A 172 -2.11 13.29 27.01
CA GLU A 172 -2.45 14.52 27.74
C GLU A 172 -2.09 14.46 29.24
N LYS A 173 -1.96 13.24 29.80
CA LYS A 173 -1.56 12.98 31.20
C LYS A 173 -0.05 12.84 31.37
N GLY A 174 0.71 12.94 30.27
CA GLY A 174 2.17 12.78 30.28
C GLY A 174 2.65 11.33 30.27
N LYS A 175 1.74 10.35 30.14
CA LYS A 175 2.10 8.93 29.98
C LYS A 175 2.77 8.72 28.63
N ARG A 176 3.94 8.07 28.60
CA ARG A 176 4.62 7.71 27.36
C ARG A 176 3.78 6.71 26.56
N LEU A 177 3.48 7.07 25.31
CA LEU A 177 2.81 6.24 24.34
C LEU A 177 3.82 5.33 23.62
N THR A 178 4.83 5.94 23.00
CA THR A 178 5.98 5.28 22.39
C THR A 178 7.16 6.25 22.32
N ASP A 179 8.33 5.75 21.99
CA ASP A 179 9.53 6.55 21.72
C ASP A 179 10.40 5.85 20.68
N THR A 180 11.30 6.61 20.02
CA THR A 180 12.27 6.00 19.12
C THR A 180 13.21 5.09 19.91
N TRP A 181 13.53 3.93 19.33
CA TRP A 181 14.46 2.97 19.94
C TRP A 181 15.83 3.60 20.15
N ARG A 182 16.50 3.27 21.26
CA ARG A 182 17.86 3.75 21.57
C ARG A 182 18.79 2.60 21.94
N TRP A 183 20.09 2.88 21.87
CA TRP A 183 21.10 2.03 22.49
C TRP A 183 20.97 2.11 24.02
N TYR A 184 21.17 0.99 24.69
CA TYR A 184 21.35 0.99 26.14
C TYR A 184 22.85 0.96 26.42
N ASP A 185 23.36 1.97 27.12
CA ASP A 185 24.80 2.19 27.37
C ASP A 185 25.53 1.03 28.03
N ASN A 186 24.81 0.15 28.73
CA ASN A 186 25.37 -0.99 29.45
C ASN A 186 25.68 -2.21 28.59
N ASP A 187 25.32 -2.21 27.30
CA ASP A 187 25.51 -3.37 26.40
C ASP A 187 26.11 -2.96 25.05
N SER A 188 27.18 -2.16 25.12
CA SER A 188 27.91 -1.65 23.93
C SER A 188 28.50 -2.76 23.05
N SER A 189 28.54 -3.99 23.55
CA SER A 189 29.12 -5.13 22.82
C SER A 189 28.12 -5.90 21.96
N GLN A 190 26.82 -5.73 22.16
CA GLN A 190 25.78 -6.52 21.47
C GLN A 190 24.53 -5.70 21.17
N VAL A 191 24.40 -5.25 19.93
CA VAL A 191 23.21 -4.53 19.48
C VAL A 191 22.29 -5.48 18.73
N LYS A 192 21.08 -5.68 19.24
CA LYS A 192 20.05 -6.52 18.60
C LYS A 192 19.12 -5.74 17.68
N VAL A 193 19.03 -4.43 17.88
CA VAL A 193 18.20 -3.53 17.10
C VAL A 193 18.99 -2.26 16.83
N ILE A 194 19.19 -1.95 15.57
CA ILE A 194 19.76 -0.65 15.17
C ILE A 194 18.70 0.41 15.46
N PRO A 195 19.03 1.53 16.12
CA PRO A 195 18.11 2.65 16.29
C PRO A 195 17.60 3.19 14.96
N PHE A 196 16.86 4.27 14.97
CA PHE A 196 16.38 4.93 13.78
C PHE A 196 17.49 5.05 12.72
N ASN A 197 17.33 4.38 11.56
CA ASN A 197 18.41 4.19 10.60
C ASN A 197 17.94 4.25 9.14
N PHE A 198 18.87 4.48 8.24
CA PHE A 198 18.69 4.26 6.82
C PHE A 198 19.88 3.51 6.22
N ILE A 199 19.67 2.93 5.07
CA ILE A 199 20.71 2.29 4.27
C ILE A 199 20.88 2.99 2.93
N LYS A 200 22.10 2.90 2.39
CA LYS A 200 22.41 3.12 0.98
C LYS A 200 22.78 1.78 0.38
N ARG A 201 21.98 1.32 -0.60
CA ARG A 201 22.20 0.02 -1.25
C ARG A 201 23.48 0.03 -2.07
N GLY A 202 24.25 -1.06 -1.95
CA GLY A 202 25.50 -1.20 -2.72
C GLY A 202 25.26 -1.46 -4.21
N VAL A 203 24.10 -1.99 -4.58
CA VAL A 203 23.80 -2.42 -5.95
C VAL A 203 23.44 -1.27 -6.88
N ASP A 204 22.70 -0.27 -6.42
CA ASP A 204 22.14 0.81 -7.25
C ASP A 204 22.25 2.20 -6.63
N ASN A 205 22.83 2.31 -5.43
CA ASN A 205 22.93 3.52 -4.61
C ASN A 205 21.59 4.10 -4.15
N SER A 206 20.48 3.45 -4.38
CA SER A 206 19.18 3.84 -3.82
C SER A 206 19.19 3.72 -2.29
N ARG A 207 18.25 4.35 -1.64
CA ARG A 207 18.18 4.40 -0.17
C ARG A 207 16.87 3.84 0.35
N ALA A 208 16.88 3.36 1.58
CA ALA A 208 15.69 2.92 2.30
C ALA A 208 15.82 3.35 3.76
N ILE A 209 14.71 3.72 4.41
CA ILE A 209 14.70 4.23 5.77
C ILE A 209 13.90 3.31 6.71
N ASN A 210 14.35 3.20 7.95
CA ASN A 210 13.74 2.39 8.98
C ASN A 210 13.63 3.17 10.28
N PRO A 211 12.53 3.90 10.51
CA PRO A 211 12.18 4.39 11.83
C PRO A 211 11.86 3.22 12.77
N VAL A 212 12.51 3.21 13.93
CA VAL A 212 12.37 2.15 14.93
C VAL A 212 11.83 2.75 16.21
N PHE A 213 10.69 2.24 16.65
CA PHE A 213 10.01 2.66 17.88
C PHE A 213 9.99 1.54 18.93
N SER A 214 9.88 1.91 20.19
CA SER A 214 9.68 0.96 21.27
C SER A 214 8.27 0.37 21.20
N LEU A 215 8.18 -0.95 21.36
CA LEU A 215 6.92 -1.69 21.48
C LEU A 215 6.78 -2.17 22.94
N SER A 216 5.81 -1.60 23.66
CA SER A 216 5.61 -1.89 25.08
C SER A 216 5.07 -3.31 25.31
N PRO A 217 5.33 -3.95 26.48
CA PRO A 217 4.67 -5.21 26.82
C PRO A 217 3.14 -5.09 26.73
N ALA A 218 2.48 -6.14 26.24
CA ALA A 218 1.01 -6.21 26.05
C ALA A 218 0.40 -5.14 25.11
N GLU A 219 1.22 -4.37 24.42
CA GLU A 219 0.74 -3.46 23.38
C GLU A 219 0.18 -4.26 22.20
N LYS A 220 -0.95 -3.82 21.66
CA LYS A 220 -1.63 -4.41 20.51
C LYS A 220 -1.62 -3.44 19.34
N ILE A 221 -1.43 -3.97 18.14
CA ILE A 221 -1.36 -3.21 16.89
C ILE A 221 -2.46 -3.67 15.95
N PHE A 222 -3.17 -2.71 15.33
CA PHE A 222 -4.28 -2.96 14.42
C PHE A 222 -4.13 -2.12 13.15
N GLY A 223 -4.70 -2.57 12.03
CA GLY A 223 -4.63 -1.87 10.76
C GLY A 223 -3.87 -2.66 9.70
N CYS A 224 -3.07 -1.99 8.87
CA CYS A 224 -2.29 -2.54 7.76
C CYS A 224 -3.13 -2.99 6.55
N GLY A 225 -4.41 -2.63 6.46
CA GLY A 225 -5.27 -2.99 5.34
C GLY A 225 -6.04 -4.30 5.57
N GLU A 226 -6.43 -4.94 4.48
CA GLU A 226 -7.19 -6.21 4.49
C GLU A 226 -6.26 -7.39 4.77
N SER A 227 -5.73 -7.45 5.96
CA SER A 227 -4.83 -8.52 6.39
C SER A 227 -5.61 -9.64 7.07
N VAL A 228 -5.60 -10.81 6.46
CA VAL A 228 -6.34 -12.00 6.89
C VAL A 228 -5.67 -12.79 8.01
N THR A 229 -4.45 -12.45 8.38
CA THR A 229 -3.75 -12.99 9.56
C THR A 229 -4.44 -12.56 10.86
N THR A 230 -3.86 -12.81 12.03
CA THR A 230 -4.48 -12.38 13.29
C THR A 230 -4.73 -10.87 13.30
N LEU A 231 -5.87 -10.46 13.87
CA LEU A 231 -6.29 -9.05 13.89
C LEU A 231 -5.28 -8.17 14.65
N ASP A 232 -4.77 -8.64 15.78
CA ASP A 232 -3.63 -8.04 16.48
C ASP A 232 -2.33 -8.39 15.74
N LYS A 233 -1.66 -7.38 15.19
CA LYS A 233 -0.43 -7.55 14.39
C LYS A 233 0.82 -7.69 15.24
N ARG A 234 0.74 -7.59 16.57
CA ARG A 234 1.88 -7.85 17.44
C ARG A 234 2.47 -9.24 17.20
N GLY A 235 3.79 -9.33 17.10
CA GLY A 235 4.52 -10.55 16.79
C GLY A 235 4.56 -10.91 15.30
N GLN A 236 3.97 -10.10 14.43
CA GLN A 236 3.94 -10.33 12.99
C GLN A 236 4.92 -9.43 12.24
N LYS A 237 5.37 -9.91 11.10
CA LYS A 237 5.94 -9.12 10.02
C LYS A 237 4.89 -8.99 8.93
N VAL A 238 4.55 -7.76 8.55
CA VAL A 238 3.51 -7.45 7.57
C VAL A 238 4.13 -6.71 6.40
N ASN A 239 4.06 -7.31 5.21
CA ASN A 239 4.53 -6.70 3.97
C ASN A 239 3.40 -5.90 3.33
N LEU A 240 3.56 -4.59 3.24
CA LEU A 240 2.61 -3.70 2.59
C LEU A 240 3.02 -3.53 1.13
N PHE A 241 2.52 -4.43 0.32
CA PHE A 241 2.76 -4.52 -1.11
C PHE A 241 1.53 -5.12 -1.78
N VAL A 242 0.99 -4.45 -2.78
CA VAL A 242 -0.22 -4.91 -3.48
C VAL A 242 0.11 -6.15 -4.30
N THR A 243 -0.57 -7.26 -4.01
CA THR A 243 -0.41 -8.53 -4.73
C THR A 243 -1.76 -9.19 -4.96
N ASP A 244 -1.83 -10.09 -5.93
CA ASP A 244 -2.94 -11.03 -6.08
C ASP A 244 -2.61 -12.32 -5.30
N PRO A 245 -3.15 -12.53 -4.10
CA PRO A 245 -2.89 -13.73 -3.30
C PRO A 245 -3.62 -14.96 -3.82
N GLN A 246 -4.52 -14.82 -4.79
CA GLN A 246 -5.41 -15.88 -5.29
C GLN A 246 -6.21 -16.57 -4.15
N GLY A 247 -6.56 -15.79 -3.13
CA GLY A 247 -7.34 -16.26 -1.99
C GLY A 247 -6.90 -15.62 -0.66
N PRO A 248 -7.70 -15.73 0.41
CA PRO A 248 -7.44 -15.09 1.70
C PRO A 248 -6.61 -15.96 2.66
N GLU A 249 -5.90 -16.97 2.19
CA GLU A 249 -5.23 -17.98 3.04
C GLU A 249 -3.73 -17.70 3.20
N THR A 250 -3.26 -16.51 2.79
CA THR A 250 -1.87 -16.09 2.86
C THR A 250 -1.71 -14.76 3.60
N ASP A 251 -0.48 -14.34 3.88
CA ASP A 251 -0.16 -13.03 4.43
C ASP A 251 -0.12 -11.91 3.36
N GLN A 252 -0.29 -12.28 2.08
CA GLN A 252 -0.37 -11.35 0.96
C GLN A 252 -1.71 -10.62 0.93
N MET A 253 -1.77 -9.45 0.31
CA MET A 253 -2.96 -8.60 0.36
C MET A 253 -3.26 -7.95 -0.98
N TYR A 254 -4.53 -8.02 -1.41
CA TYR A 254 -5.07 -7.15 -2.46
C TYR A 254 -5.06 -5.67 -2.05
N LYS A 255 -5.29 -5.40 -0.76
CA LYS A 255 -5.57 -4.07 -0.21
C LYS A 255 -4.73 -3.75 1.02
N PRO A 256 -3.37 -3.73 0.91
CA PRO A 256 -2.53 -3.25 1.99
C PRO A 256 -2.74 -1.73 2.18
N VAL A 257 -2.65 -1.28 3.42
CA VAL A 257 -2.77 0.15 3.78
C VAL A 257 -1.61 0.53 4.69
N PRO A 258 -0.79 1.54 4.37
CA PRO A 258 0.37 1.94 5.16
C PRO A 258 -0.01 2.74 6.42
N PHE A 259 -0.97 2.22 7.16
CA PHE A 259 -1.51 2.80 8.39
C PHE A 259 -1.72 1.72 9.44
N PHE A 260 -1.35 2.04 10.66
CA PHE A 260 -1.68 1.22 11.83
C PHE A 260 -1.98 2.09 13.06
N MET A 261 -2.64 1.51 14.05
CA MET A 261 -2.87 2.13 15.34
C MET A 261 -2.58 1.16 16.49
N SER A 262 -2.18 1.74 17.62
CA SER A 262 -1.86 1.04 18.87
C SER A 262 -2.96 1.27 19.91
N ASN A 263 -3.27 0.23 20.71
CA ASN A 263 -4.14 0.35 21.87
C ASN A 263 -3.56 1.25 22.98
N ARG A 264 -2.35 1.80 22.78
CA ARG A 264 -1.76 2.76 23.69
C ARG A 264 -2.15 4.21 23.44
N GLY A 265 -2.93 4.48 22.38
CA GLY A 265 -3.45 5.81 22.06
C GLY A 265 -2.60 6.57 21.04
N TYR A 266 -1.99 5.88 20.09
CA TYR A 266 -1.35 6.49 18.93
C TYR A 266 -1.58 5.67 17.65
N GLY A 267 -1.50 6.34 16.51
CA GLY A 267 -1.48 5.73 15.19
C GLY A 267 -0.41 6.35 14.30
N MET A 268 -0.02 5.64 13.26
CA MET A 268 0.98 6.10 12.29
C MET A 268 0.52 5.82 10.87
N PHE A 269 0.70 6.80 9.99
CA PHE A 269 0.50 6.66 8.54
C PHE A 269 1.82 6.96 7.83
N MET A 270 2.36 5.95 7.16
CA MET A 270 3.57 6.04 6.35
C MET A 270 3.17 6.57 4.96
N HIS A 271 3.39 7.87 4.73
CA HIS A 271 2.99 8.54 3.49
C HIS A 271 3.97 8.25 2.36
N THR A 272 4.00 7.01 1.93
CA THR A 272 4.75 6.55 0.75
C THR A 272 3.98 5.45 0.03
N SER A 273 4.27 5.27 -1.23
CA SER A 273 3.79 4.16 -2.04
C SER A 273 4.90 3.17 -2.42
N ALA A 274 6.13 3.40 -1.96
CA ALA A 274 7.19 2.40 -2.03
C ALA A 274 6.83 1.16 -1.20
N PRO A 275 7.43 -0.01 -1.46
CA PRO A 275 7.25 -1.19 -0.63
C PRO A 275 7.62 -0.91 0.84
N ILE A 276 6.81 -1.45 1.77
CA ILE A 276 7.02 -1.31 3.21
C ILE A 276 6.95 -2.69 3.86
N THR A 277 7.81 -2.93 4.83
CA THR A 277 7.70 -4.07 5.75
C THR A 277 7.60 -3.55 7.18
N CYS A 278 6.50 -3.86 7.86
CA CYS A 278 6.30 -3.55 9.27
C CYS A 278 6.63 -4.79 10.11
N ASP A 279 7.61 -4.67 11.02
CA ASP A 279 7.96 -5.72 11.98
C ASP A 279 7.48 -5.30 13.37
N PHE A 280 6.31 -5.76 13.76
CA PHE A 280 5.66 -5.43 15.02
C PHE A 280 6.12 -6.36 16.16
N GLY A 281 7.42 -6.45 16.37
CA GLY A 281 7.99 -7.30 17.42
C GLY A 281 8.18 -8.76 17.02
N ASN A 282 8.17 -9.08 15.73
CA ASN A 282 8.44 -10.43 15.21
C ASN A 282 9.90 -10.82 15.41
N THR A 283 10.84 -10.01 14.92
CA THR A 283 12.28 -10.30 15.07
C THR A 283 12.85 -9.85 16.42
N TYR A 284 12.23 -8.86 17.06
CA TYR A 284 12.59 -8.40 18.39
C TYR A 284 11.36 -7.85 19.12
N VAL A 285 10.92 -8.54 20.16
CA VAL A 285 9.63 -8.35 20.85
C VAL A 285 9.38 -6.95 21.42
N GLY A 286 10.41 -6.17 21.65
CA GLY A 286 10.34 -4.80 22.20
C GLY A 286 10.44 -3.69 21.16
N ALA A 287 10.57 -4.01 19.87
CA ALA A 287 10.77 -3.03 18.83
C ALA A 287 9.71 -3.14 17.73
N ASN A 288 9.20 -1.97 17.32
CA ASN A 288 8.37 -1.76 16.16
C ASN A 288 9.25 -1.13 15.07
N LYS A 289 9.51 -1.85 13.97
CA LYS A 289 10.41 -1.43 12.88
C LYS A 289 9.60 -1.24 11.61
N LEU A 290 9.78 -0.09 10.96
CA LEU A 290 9.06 0.28 9.76
C LEU A 290 10.06 0.41 8.59
N PHE A 291 10.35 -0.70 7.94
CA PHE A 291 11.27 -0.73 6.80
C PHE A 291 10.59 -0.18 5.55
N MET A 292 10.96 1.01 5.13
CA MET A 292 10.35 1.73 4.02
C MET A 292 11.35 1.83 2.86
N GLY A 293 10.95 1.38 1.68
CA GLY A 293 11.75 1.45 0.45
C GLY A 293 11.83 2.85 -0.17
N ASP A 294 11.86 3.89 0.66
CA ASP A 294 11.84 5.29 0.23
C ASP A 294 13.11 6.03 0.65
N GLU A 295 13.51 7.01 -0.15
CA GLU A 295 14.66 7.88 0.11
C GLU A 295 14.37 8.99 1.12
N ALA A 296 13.12 9.14 1.53
CA ALA A 296 12.69 10.09 2.55
C ALA A 296 11.68 9.44 3.50
N LEU A 297 11.71 9.86 4.75
CA LEU A 297 10.62 9.61 5.68
C LEU A 297 9.57 10.71 5.53
N ASP A 298 8.33 10.30 5.41
CA ASP A 298 7.15 11.14 5.57
C ASP A 298 6.13 10.37 6.40
N LEU A 299 6.04 10.72 7.67
CA LEU A 299 5.31 9.96 8.69
C LEU A 299 4.33 10.87 9.41
N PHE A 300 3.04 10.60 9.27
CA PHE A 300 2.00 11.21 10.10
C PHE A 300 1.81 10.38 11.37
N ILE A 301 1.70 11.06 12.51
CA ILE A 301 1.46 10.46 13.81
C ILE A 301 0.22 11.08 14.41
N PHE A 302 -0.69 10.24 14.91
CA PHE A 302 -1.97 10.60 15.49
C PHE A 302 -1.98 10.25 16.98
N ILE A 303 -2.56 11.11 17.82
CA ILE A 303 -2.68 10.90 19.27
C ILE A 303 -4.16 10.88 19.65
N GLY A 304 -4.63 9.80 20.29
CA GLY A 304 -6.01 9.67 20.74
C GLY A 304 -6.48 8.23 20.86
N GLU A 305 -7.76 8.06 21.12
CA GLU A 305 -8.44 6.77 21.08
C GLU A 305 -8.62 6.31 19.62
N PRO A 306 -8.85 5.00 19.35
CA PRO A 306 -8.94 4.46 17.99
C PRO A 306 -9.87 5.23 17.06
N LYS A 307 -11.06 5.65 17.53
CA LYS A 307 -12.00 6.45 16.73
C LYS A 307 -11.48 7.84 16.39
N ASP A 308 -10.74 8.47 17.30
CA ASP A 308 -10.11 9.78 17.06
C ASP A 308 -9.00 9.64 16.02
N ILE A 309 -8.16 8.60 16.15
CA ILE A 309 -7.07 8.28 15.22
C ILE A 309 -7.61 8.02 13.82
N LEU A 310 -8.67 7.21 13.67
CA LEU A 310 -9.31 6.95 12.38
C LEU A 310 -9.91 8.23 11.77
N ASN A 311 -10.52 9.08 12.60
CA ASN A 311 -11.06 10.37 12.12
C ASN A 311 -9.93 11.26 11.60
N GLU A 312 -8.85 11.45 12.37
CA GLU A 312 -7.69 12.25 11.97
C GLU A 312 -7.02 11.70 10.69
N TYR A 313 -6.84 10.39 10.61
CA TYR A 313 -6.30 9.72 9.43
C TYR A 313 -7.18 9.96 8.20
N THR A 314 -8.49 9.75 8.32
CA THR A 314 -9.41 9.90 7.19
C THR A 314 -9.67 11.36 6.79
N GLU A 315 -9.44 12.33 7.66
CA GLU A 315 -9.40 13.76 7.27
C GLU A 315 -8.23 14.04 6.30
N ILE A 316 -7.12 13.35 6.45
CA ILE A 316 -5.92 13.54 5.62
C ILE A 316 -6.05 12.79 4.30
N VAL A 317 -6.41 11.50 4.34
CA VAL A 317 -6.46 10.62 3.16
C VAL A 317 -7.84 10.60 2.49
N GLY A 318 -8.83 11.25 3.07
CA GLY A 318 -10.22 11.33 2.61
C GLY A 318 -11.13 10.32 3.30
N LYS A 319 -12.31 10.81 3.67
CA LYS A 319 -13.38 9.98 4.23
C LYS A 319 -14.03 9.13 3.14
N PRO A 320 -14.50 7.91 3.46
CA PRO A 320 -15.34 7.14 2.56
C PRO A 320 -16.60 7.92 2.17
N SER A 321 -16.88 7.97 0.87
CA SER A 321 -18.15 8.52 0.39
C SER A 321 -19.30 7.57 0.72
N MET A 322 -20.48 8.11 0.99
CA MET A 322 -21.67 7.29 1.21
C MET A 322 -22.13 6.70 -0.14
N PRO A 323 -22.16 5.38 -0.30
CA PRO A 323 -22.69 4.75 -1.50
C PRO A 323 -24.23 4.81 -1.54
N PRO A 324 -24.87 4.60 -2.70
CA PRO A 324 -26.31 4.63 -2.82
C PRO A 324 -26.98 3.49 -2.03
N LEU A 325 -28.20 3.71 -1.55
CA LEU A 325 -28.91 2.77 -0.67
C LEU A 325 -29.05 1.36 -1.28
N TRP A 326 -29.30 1.28 -2.58
CA TRP A 326 -29.46 0.00 -3.29
C TRP A 326 -28.19 -0.87 -3.23
N SER A 327 -27.01 -0.27 -3.07
CA SER A 327 -25.76 -1.02 -3.01
C SER A 327 -25.58 -1.86 -1.73
N PHE A 328 -26.40 -1.64 -0.71
CA PHE A 328 -26.42 -2.44 0.51
C PHE A 328 -27.27 -3.71 0.40
N GLY A 329 -27.97 -3.89 -0.71
CA GLY A 329 -28.75 -5.07 -0.99
C GLY A 329 -27.93 -6.24 -1.52
N THR A 330 -28.59 -7.33 -1.85
CA THR A 330 -27.94 -8.50 -2.45
C THR A 330 -27.61 -8.26 -3.91
N TRP A 331 -26.35 -8.48 -4.25
CA TRP A 331 -25.83 -8.49 -5.62
C TRP A 331 -25.80 -9.93 -6.11
N MET A 332 -26.71 -10.28 -7.01
CA MET A 332 -26.80 -11.63 -7.53
C MET A 332 -25.86 -11.82 -8.70
N SER A 333 -24.96 -12.78 -8.56
CA SER A 333 -24.01 -13.19 -9.58
C SER A 333 -23.77 -14.70 -9.53
N ARG A 334 -23.06 -15.20 -10.49
CA ARG A 334 -22.28 -16.44 -10.52
C ARG A 334 -21.00 -16.10 -11.30
N ILE A 335 -20.18 -17.08 -11.64
CA ILE A 335 -18.96 -16.80 -12.42
C ILE A 335 -19.28 -15.91 -13.61
N THR A 336 -20.34 -16.22 -14.38
CA THR A 336 -20.90 -15.26 -15.37
C THR A 336 -22.29 -15.67 -15.83
N TYR A 337 -23.03 -14.72 -16.37
CA TYR A 337 -24.23 -14.96 -17.21
C TYR A 337 -23.84 -14.70 -18.66
N PHE A 338 -23.99 -15.69 -19.51
CA PHE A 338 -23.54 -15.61 -20.90
C PHE A 338 -24.58 -15.02 -21.85
N GLU A 339 -25.86 -15.01 -21.45
CA GLU A 339 -26.96 -14.60 -22.32
C GLU A 339 -27.92 -13.65 -21.62
N GLN A 340 -28.56 -12.79 -22.40
CA GLN A 340 -29.60 -11.88 -21.93
C GLN A 340 -30.74 -12.62 -21.22
N SER A 341 -31.14 -13.79 -21.71
CA SER A 341 -32.18 -14.65 -21.14
C SER A 341 -31.86 -15.11 -19.72
N GLU A 342 -30.59 -15.44 -19.43
CA GLU A 342 -30.17 -15.86 -18.09
C GLU A 342 -30.36 -14.74 -17.05
N GLY A 343 -30.05 -13.49 -17.42
CA GLY A 343 -30.27 -12.33 -16.56
C GLY A 343 -31.76 -12.14 -16.20
N TYR A 344 -32.66 -12.28 -17.20
CA TYR A 344 -34.09 -12.22 -16.98
C TYR A 344 -34.60 -13.38 -16.10
N ASP A 345 -34.16 -14.61 -16.39
CA ASP A 345 -34.58 -15.80 -15.65
C ASP A 345 -34.19 -15.72 -14.17
N VAL A 346 -32.99 -15.27 -13.88
CA VAL A 346 -32.50 -15.09 -12.51
C VAL A 346 -33.31 -14.02 -11.79
N ALA A 347 -33.53 -12.86 -12.41
CA ALA A 347 -34.33 -11.78 -11.84
C ALA A 347 -35.77 -12.25 -11.55
N ALA A 348 -36.43 -12.93 -12.51
CA ALA A 348 -37.77 -13.46 -12.33
C ALA A 348 -37.84 -14.48 -11.19
N LYS A 349 -36.86 -15.39 -11.06
CA LYS A 349 -36.78 -16.37 -9.97
C LYS A 349 -36.63 -15.69 -8.62
N LEU A 350 -35.73 -14.71 -8.48
CA LEU A 350 -35.57 -13.96 -7.25
C LEU A 350 -36.86 -13.31 -6.79
N ARG A 351 -37.62 -12.68 -7.72
CA ARG A 351 -38.94 -12.08 -7.40
C ARG A 351 -40.00 -13.14 -7.07
N SER A 352 -40.07 -14.25 -7.83
CA SER A 352 -41.03 -15.32 -7.59
C SER A 352 -40.84 -16.01 -6.25
N TYR A 353 -39.60 -16.22 -5.84
CA TYR A 353 -39.23 -16.77 -4.53
C TYR A 353 -39.24 -15.73 -3.41
N LYS A 354 -39.53 -14.47 -3.71
CA LYS A 354 -39.51 -13.35 -2.74
C LYS A 354 -38.15 -13.18 -2.05
N ILE A 355 -37.05 -13.43 -2.80
CA ILE A 355 -35.68 -13.19 -2.34
C ILE A 355 -35.35 -11.74 -2.62
N PRO A 356 -35.08 -10.90 -1.59
CA PRO A 356 -34.65 -9.54 -1.78
C PRO A 356 -33.30 -9.51 -2.52
N SER A 357 -33.24 -8.77 -3.63
CA SER A 357 -32.02 -8.54 -4.37
C SER A 357 -32.14 -7.24 -5.16
N ASP A 358 -31.06 -6.48 -5.22
CA ASP A 358 -31.04 -5.14 -5.79
C ASP A 358 -30.15 -5.04 -7.04
N VAL A 359 -29.25 -6.00 -7.24
CA VAL A 359 -28.29 -5.97 -8.35
C VAL A 359 -28.22 -7.31 -9.06
N ILE A 360 -28.18 -7.26 -10.39
CA ILE A 360 -27.74 -8.37 -11.23
C ILE A 360 -26.36 -8.01 -11.79
N HIS A 361 -25.38 -8.85 -11.51
CA HIS A 361 -24.01 -8.65 -11.97
C HIS A 361 -23.69 -9.59 -13.13
N PHE A 362 -23.17 -9.02 -14.24
CA PHE A 362 -22.61 -9.75 -15.36
C PHE A 362 -21.10 -9.70 -15.27
N ASP A 363 -20.47 -10.86 -15.06
CA ASP A 363 -19.02 -11.01 -14.95
C ASP A 363 -18.38 -11.20 -16.35
N THR A 364 -17.24 -11.84 -16.47
CA THR A 364 -16.35 -11.89 -17.65
C THR A 364 -17.03 -12.20 -19.01
N GLY A 365 -18.14 -12.95 -19.01
CA GLY A 365 -18.82 -13.45 -20.20
C GLY A 365 -19.82 -12.50 -20.87
N TRP A 366 -19.97 -11.26 -20.46
CA TRP A 366 -20.86 -10.31 -21.15
C TRP A 366 -20.25 -9.74 -22.44
N PHE A 367 -18.92 -9.89 -22.65
CA PHE A 367 -18.22 -9.57 -23.90
C PHE A 367 -18.40 -10.66 -24.96
N GLU A 368 -18.21 -10.34 -26.24
CA GLU A 368 -18.27 -11.34 -27.33
C GLU A 368 -17.27 -12.48 -27.12
N THR A 369 -16.05 -12.16 -26.75
CA THR A 369 -15.04 -13.12 -26.30
C THR A 369 -14.82 -12.95 -24.81
N ASP A 370 -15.01 -14.02 -24.05
CA ASP A 370 -14.84 -14.03 -22.60
C ASP A 370 -13.47 -13.47 -22.19
N TRP A 371 -13.41 -12.66 -21.14
CA TRP A 371 -12.22 -11.93 -20.66
C TRP A 371 -11.68 -10.82 -21.58
N GLN A 372 -12.15 -10.67 -22.81
CA GLN A 372 -11.67 -9.65 -23.75
C GLN A 372 -12.49 -8.36 -23.65
N CYS A 373 -12.10 -7.47 -22.73
CA CYS A 373 -12.79 -6.20 -22.51
C CYS A 373 -12.88 -5.37 -23.78
N ASP A 374 -14.07 -5.36 -24.40
CA ASP A 374 -14.36 -4.59 -25.59
C ASP A 374 -15.44 -3.52 -25.36
N TYR A 375 -15.94 -3.41 -24.11
CA TYR A 375 -16.92 -2.43 -23.63
C TYR A 375 -18.24 -2.43 -24.42
N LYS A 376 -18.62 -3.60 -24.95
CA LYS A 376 -19.88 -3.83 -25.62
C LYS A 376 -20.48 -5.17 -25.21
N PHE A 377 -21.79 -5.18 -24.98
CA PHE A 377 -22.49 -6.44 -24.85
C PHE A 377 -22.35 -7.28 -26.13
N ALA A 378 -22.08 -8.58 -25.95
CA ALA A 378 -21.96 -9.52 -27.06
C ALA A 378 -23.24 -9.51 -27.95
N PRO A 379 -23.19 -9.03 -29.20
CA PRO A 379 -24.40 -8.96 -30.03
C PRO A 379 -25.02 -10.32 -30.34
N SER A 380 -24.20 -11.39 -30.29
CA SER A 380 -24.64 -12.77 -30.48
C SER A 380 -25.53 -13.30 -29.35
N ARG A 381 -25.41 -12.74 -28.16
CA ARG A 381 -26.04 -13.23 -26.94
C ARG A 381 -26.92 -12.21 -26.21
N PHE A 382 -26.69 -10.93 -26.45
CA PHE A 382 -27.47 -9.81 -25.90
C PHE A 382 -28.07 -9.02 -27.09
N SER A 383 -29.23 -9.49 -27.58
CA SER A 383 -29.87 -8.93 -28.79
C SER A 383 -30.36 -7.49 -28.60
N ASN A 384 -30.74 -7.12 -27.38
CA ASN A 384 -31.15 -5.76 -27.03
C ASN A 384 -30.76 -5.41 -25.60
N PRO A 385 -29.47 -5.10 -25.32
CA PRO A 385 -29.00 -4.83 -23.99
C PRO A 385 -29.62 -3.59 -23.34
N GLN A 386 -29.97 -2.56 -24.12
CA GLN A 386 -30.68 -1.39 -23.63
C GLN A 386 -32.04 -1.77 -23.04
N LYS A 387 -32.83 -2.53 -23.80
CA LYS A 387 -34.12 -3.00 -23.31
C LYS A 387 -33.98 -3.88 -22.08
N MET A 388 -32.97 -4.76 -22.04
CA MET A 388 -32.70 -5.60 -20.87
C MET A 388 -32.43 -4.76 -19.62
N ILE A 389 -31.57 -3.75 -19.72
CA ILE A 389 -31.26 -2.84 -18.62
C ILE A 389 -32.52 -2.10 -18.16
N ASP A 390 -33.31 -1.57 -19.10
CA ASP A 390 -34.53 -0.82 -18.80
C ASP A 390 -35.58 -1.71 -18.11
N ASP A 391 -35.76 -2.94 -18.57
CA ASP A 391 -36.73 -3.89 -17.98
C ASP A 391 -36.31 -4.31 -16.57
N LEU A 392 -35.05 -4.72 -16.38
CA LEU A 392 -34.52 -5.09 -15.07
C LEU A 392 -34.59 -3.92 -14.07
N LYS A 393 -34.36 -2.71 -14.55
CA LYS A 393 -34.49 -1.50 -13.72
C LYS A 393 -35.94 -1.23 -13.30
N LYS A 394 -36.92 -1.48 -14.16
CA LYS A 394 -38.36 -1.41 -13.82
C LYS A 394 -38.72 -2.44 -12.74
N ASP A 395 -38.08 -3.61 -12.77
CA ASP A 395 -38.26 -4.67 -11.77
C ASP A 395 -37.44 -4.43 -10.48
N GLY A 396 -36.80 -3.25 -10.37
CA GLY A 396 -36.05 -2.82 -9.18
C GLY A 396 -34.66 -3.41 -9.08
N PHE A 397 -34.03 -3.78 -10.21
CA PHE A 397 -32.64 -4.22 -10.24
C PHE A 397 -31.73 -3.17 -10.88
N HIS A 398 -30.55 -3.00 -10.32
CA HIS A 398 -29.43 -2.31 -10.94
C HIS A 398 -28.54 -3.33 -11.66
N ILE A 399 -27.83 -2.89 -12.70
CA ILE A 399 -26.88 -3.73 -13.43
C ILE A 399 -25.47 -3.36 -13.06
N SER A 400 -24.65 -4.36 -12.75
CA SER A 400 -23.21 -4.23 -12.58
C SER A 400 -22.47 -5.01 -13.66
N LEU A 401 -21.38 -4.45 -14.17
CA LEU A 401 -20.56 -5.07 -15.21
C LEU A 401 -19.11 -5.21 -14.78
N TRP A 402 -18.54 -6.37 -15.07
CA TRP A 402 -17.13 -6.66 -14.85
C TRP A 402 -16.25 -6.08 -15.96
N GLN A 403 -15.02 -5.69 -15.62
CA GLN A 403 -13.96 -5.33 -16.55
C GLN A 403 -12.59 -5.33 -15.85
N LEU A 404 -11.51 -5.28 -16.63
CA LEU A 404 -10.13 -5.16 -16.21
C LEU A 404 -9.34 -4.17 -17.11
N THR A 405 -8.07 -3.93 -16.75
CA THR A 405 -7.21 -2.92 -17.38
C THR A 405 -6.00 -3.48 -18.11
N TYR A 406 -5.98 -4.80 -18.35
CA TYR A 406 -4.91 -5.50 -19.05
C TYR A 406 -5.44 -5.97 -20.41
N PHE A 407 -4.71 -5.66 -21.47
CA PHE A 407 -5.15 -5.92 -22.83
C PHE A 407 -4.16 -6.84 -23.54
N THR A 408 -4.61 -8.05 -23.84
CA THR A 408 -3.82 -9.03 -24.60
C THR A 408 -3.62 -8.59 -26.04
N PRO A 409 -2.60 -9.08 -26.77
CA PRO A 409 -2.40 -8.79 -28.20
C PRO A 409 -3.59 -9.13 -29.10
N LYS A 410 -4.50 -10.01 -28.66
CA LYS A 410 -5.72 -10.38 -29.38
C LYS A 410 -6.90 -9.43 -29.14
N ASN A 411 -6.80 -8.55 -28.12
CA ASN A 411 -7.86 -7.58 -27.86
C ASN A 411 -7.92 -6.54 -28.98
N LYS A 412 -9.14 -6.20 -29.41
CA LYS A 412 -9.33 -5.24 -30.49
C LYS A 412 -8.78 -3.83 -30.23
N PHE A 413 -8.61 -3.45 -28.98
CA PHE A 413 -8.06 -2.14 -28.60
C PHE A 413 -6.55 -2.16 -28.42
N PHE A 414 -5.90 -3.33 -28.49
CA PHE A 414 -4.47 -3.45 -28.22
C PHE A 414 -3.63 -2.48 -29.09
N ASN A 415 -3.82 -2.51 -30.40
CA ASN A 415 -3.08 -1.62 -31.30
C ASN A 415 -3.37 -0.14 -31.04
N GLU A 416 -4.64 0.22 -30.79
CA GLU A 416 -5.04 1.59 -30.45
C GLU A 416 -4.32 2.07 -29.16
N ILE A 417 -4.24 1.20 -28.14
CA ILE A 417 -3.56 1.50 -26.87
C ILE A 417 -2.07 1.75 -27.09
N ILE A 418 -1.42 0.92 -27.92
CA ILE A 418 0.00 1.07 -28.25
C ILE A 418 0.26 2.36 -29.05
N GLU A 419 -0.50 2.57 -30.13
CA GLU A 419 -0.34 3.73 -31.01
C GLU A 419 -0.56 5.06 -30.29
N LYS A 420 -1.54 5.11 -29.38
CA LYS A 420 -1.83 6.29 -28.56
C LYS A 420 -0.96 6.43 -27.30
N ASN A 421 -0.04 5.49 -27.06
CA ASN A 421 0.82 5.48 -25.88
C ASN A 421 0.05 5.53 -24.54
N LEU A 422 -1.02 4.73 -24.41
CA LEU A 422 -1.88 4.69 -23.23
C LEU A 422 -1.41 3.68 -22.16
N HIS A 423 -0.37 2.91 -22.46
CA HIS A 423 0.14 1.82 -21.64
C HIS A 423 1.41 2.20 -20.88
N VAL A 424 1.69 1.45 -19.82
CA VAL A 424 2.96 1.54 -19.08
C VAL A 424 4.11 1.07 -19.99
N LYS A 425 5.24 1.76 -19.93
CA LYS A 425 6.46 1.44 -20.69
C LYS A 425 7.60 1.11 -19.75
N ASN A 426 8.57 0.32 -20.22
CA ASN A 426 9.85 0.14 -19.53
C ASN A 426 10.84 1.30 -19.86
N SER A 427 12.04 1.24 -19.31
CA SER A 427 13.08 2.26 -19.54
C SER A 427 13.57 2.38 -20.99
N LYS A 428 13.25 1.41 -21.86
CA LYS A 428 13.56 1.43 -23.29
C LYS A 428 12.39 1.95 -24.13
N GLY A 429 11.26 2.26 -23.52
CA GLY A 429 10.03 2.67 -24.21
C GLY A 429 9.19 1.51 -24.75
N GLU A 430 9.49 0.27 -24.39
CA GLU A 430 8.80 -0.95 -24.76
C GLU A 430 7.76 -1.34 -23.71
N MET A 431 6.86 -2.26 -24.00
CA MET A 431 5.98 -2.86 -23.00
C MET A 431 6.80 -3.71 -22.00
N PRO A 432 6.55 -3.61 -20.69
CA PRO A 432 7.18 -4.47 -19.69
C PRO A 432 6.73 -5.93 -19.81
N TYR A 433 5.49 -6.17 -20.21
CA TYR A 433 4.86 -7.47 -20.36
C TYR A 433 4.36 -7.66 -21.80
N GLU A 434 3.90 -8.87 -22.13
CA GLU A 434 3.23 -9.16 -23.41
C GLU A 434 1.89 -8.43 -23.50
N ASP A 435 1.20 -8.25 -22.37
CA ASP A 435 -0.05 -7.50 -22.28
C ASP A 435 0.19 -6.00 -22.11
N ALA A 436 -0.66 -5.19 -22.74
CA ALA A 436 -0.68 -3.75 -22.52
C ALA A 436 -1.42 -3.42 -21.22
N VAL A 437 -0.70 -2.94 -20.21
CA VAL A 437 -1.25 -2.45 -18.94
C VAL A 437 -1.48 -0.95 -19.07
N LEU A 438 -2.70 -0.48 -18.83
CA LEU A 438 -3.05 0.95 -18.93
C LEU A 438 -2.28 1.77 -17.88
N ASP A 439 -1.76 2.93 -18.28
CA ASP A 439 -1.10 3.88 -17.36
C ASP A 439 -2.07 4.94 -16.85
N PHE A 440 -2.69 4.70 -15.69
CA PHE A 440 -3.62 5.65 -15.05
C PHE A 440 -2.94 6.89 -14.44
N SER A 441 -1.64 7.03 -14.56
CA SER A 441 -0.95 8.30 -14.29
C SER A 441 -0.97 9.24 -15.49
N ASN A 442 -1.34 8.73 -16.68
CA ASN A 442 -1.53 9.48 -17.92
C ASN A 442 -2.99 9.94 -18.04
N LEU A 443 -3.22 11.25 -18.12
CA LEU A 443 -4.57 11.82 -18.23
C LEU A 443 -5.28 11.44 -19.54
N GLU A 444 -4.55 11.21 -20.63
CA GLU A 444 -5.12 10.73 -21.89
C GLU A 444 -5.63 9.30 -21.76
N THR A 445 -4.90 8.45 -21.04
CA THR A 445 -5.33 7.09 -20.70
C THR A 445 -6.60 7.11 -19.87
N VAL A 446 -6.62 7.93 -18.80
CA VAL A 446 -7.79 8.10 -17.94
C VAL A 446 -9.00 8.50 -18.79
N LYS A 447 -8.85 9.52 -19.64
CA LYS A 447 -9.94 9.99 -20.50
C LYS A 447 -10.41 8.91 -21.49
N TRP A 448 -9.48 8.26 -22.19
CA TRP A 448 -9.81 7.18 -23.13
C TRP A 448 -10.62 6.07 -22.44
N TYR A 449 -10.20 5.68 -21.26
CA TYR A 449 -10.85 4.64 -20.48
C TYR A 449 -12.24 5.07 -19.97
N GLN A 450 -12.35 6.28 -19.45
CA GLN A 450 -13.60 6.87 -18.99
C GLN A 450 -14.62 7.01 -20.14
N ASP A 451 -14.19 7.38 -21.34
CA ASP A 451 -15.07 7.46 -22.53
C ASP A 451 -15.69 6.08 -22.88
N LYS A 452 -14.95 4.95 -22.67
CA LYS A 452 -15.51 3.60 -22.86
C LYS A 452 -16.57 3.28 -21.80
N LEU A 453 -16.29 3.57 -20.52
CA LEU A 453 -17.23 3.32 -19.43
C LEU A 453 -18.45 4.22 -19.48
N ALA A 454 -18.30 5.49 -19.87
CA ALA A 454 -19.39 6.44 -20.00
C ALA A 454 -20.51 5.93 -20.93
N GLY A 455 -20.15 5.22 -22.00
CA GLY A 455 -21.13 4.60 -22.90
C GLY A 455 -22.04 3.60 -22.18
N LEU A 456 -21.48 2.74 -21.33
CA LEU A 456 -22.21 1.75 -20.55
C LEU A 456 -23.07 2.40 -19.44
N LEU A 457 -22.49 3.35 -18.72
CA LEU A 457 -23.20 4.08 -17.66
C LEU A 457 -24.39 4.86 -18.21
N LYS A 458 -24.28 5.49 -19.40
CA LYS A 458 -25.39 6.17 -20.10
C LYS A 458 -26.49 5.23 -20.53
N MET A 459 -26.20 3.94 -20.74
CA MET A 459 -27.22 2.91 -20.99
C MET A 459 -28.02 2.57 -19.73
N GLY A 460 -27.60 3.01 -18.54
CA GLY A 460 -28.25 2.74 -17.26
C GLY A 460 -27.55 1.69 -16.39
N VAL A 461 -26.30 1.32 -16.73
CA VAL A 461 -25.45 0.49 -15.85
C VAL A 461 -25.22 1.24 -14.54
N GLY A 462 -25.51 0.58 -13.40
CA GLY A 462 -25.45 1.19 -12.07
C GLY A 462 -24.06 1.23 -11.47
N ALA A 463 -23.28 0.17 -11.67
CA ALA A 463 -21.92 0.07 -11.12
C ALA A 463 -20.98 -0.70 -12.05
N ILE A 464 -19.69 -0.41 -11.92
CA ILE A 464 -18.61 -1.12 -12.62
C ILE A 464 -17.78 -1.89 -11.59
N LYS A 465 -17.60 -3.21 -11.79
CA LYS A 465 -16.62 -4.01 -11.05
C LYS A 465 -15.22 -3.64 -11.53
N VAL A 466 -14.40 -3.21 -10.61
CA VAL A 466 -13.02 -2.75 -10.82
C VAL A 466 -12.09 -3.86 -10.38
N ASP A 467 -11.97 -4.86 -11.25
CA ASP A 467 -11.22 -6.07 -10.93
C ASP A 467 -9.74 -5.94 -11.30
N PHE A 468 -8.90 -6.75 -10.64
CA PHE A 468 -7.45 -6.70 -10.75
C PHE A 468 -6.84 -5.36 -10.27
N GLY A 469 -5.70 -4.95 -10.88
CA GLY A 469 -4.96 -3.76 -10.50
C GLY A 469 -3.66 -4.06 -9.77
N GLU A 470 -3.41 -5.32 -9.42
CA GLU A 470 -2.24 -5.78 -8.67
C GLU A 470 -1.01 -6.01 -9.56
N ALA A 471 -1.20 -6.28 -10.86
CA ALA A 471 -0.11 -6.59 -11.80
C ALA A 471 0.50 -5.35 -12.47
N ALA A 472 0.45 -4.18 -11.82
CA ALA A 472 1.10 -2.98 -12.32
C ALA A 472 2.63 -3.20 -12.43
N PRO A 473 3.27 -2.95 -13.60
CA PRO A 473 4.67 -3.31 -13.82
C PRO A 473 5.65 -2.58 -12.90
N MET A 474 6.47 -3.36 -12.17
CA MET A 474 7.55 -2.82 -11.32
C MET A 474 8.71 -2.23 -12.14
N GLU A 475 8.98 -2.78 -13.33
CA GLU A 475 9.96 -2.26 -14.28
C GLU A 475 9.43 -1.09 -15.11
N GLY A 476 8.18 -0.67 -14.83
CA GLY A 476 7.50 0.38 -15.55
C GLY A 476 8.06 1.76 -15.27
N PHE A 477 8.07 2.60 -16.32
CA PHE A 477 8.17 4.05 -16.26
C PHE A 477 6.80 4.63 -16.60
N TYR A 478 6.24 5.38 -15.67
CA TYR A 478 4.88 5.90 -15.76
C TYR A 478 4.88 7.37 -16.18
N ALA A 479 3.79 7.82 -16.74
CA ALA A 479 3.62 9.21 -17.19
C ALA A 479 3.74 10.24 -16.05
N SER A 480 3.55 9.82 -14.80
CA SER A 480 3.85 10.62 -13.61
C SER A 480 5.32 11.01 -13.47
N GLY A 481 6.21 10.39 -14.26
CA GLY A 481 7.66 10.52 -14.15
C GLY A 481 8.28 9.68 -13.04
N ARG A 482 7.50 8.75 -12.43
CA ARG A 482 7.96 7.83 -11.39
C ARG A 482 8.06 6.41 -11.94
N GLY A 483 8.97 5.62 -11.38
CA GLY A 483 9.12 4.21 -11.69
C GLY A 483 8.09 3.34 -10.97
N GLY A 484 7.97 2.09 -11.41
CA GLY A 484 7.08 1.10 -10.82
C GLY A 484 7.31 0.84 -9.34
N TRP A 485 8.51 1.10 -8.82
CA TRP A 485 8.80 1.06 -7.38
C TRP A 485 7.81 1.86 -6.53
N TYR A 486 7.32 2.98 -7.05
CA TYR A 486 6.33 3.83 -6.40
C TYR A 486 4.93 3.69 -7.00
N GLU A 487 4.82 3.48 -8.31
CA GLU A 487 3.52 3.48 -9.00
C GLU A 487 2.77 2.16 -8.87
N HIS A 488 3.45 1.04 -8.60
CA HIS A 488 2.82 -0.25 -8.40
C HIS A 488 1.74 -0.22 -7.31
N ASN A 489 2.09 0.24 -6.12
CA ASN A 489 1.12 0.34 -5.01
C ASN A 489 0.09 1.47 -5.20
N LEU A 490 0.40 2.51 -5.99
CA LEU A 490 -0.53 3.59 -6.32
C LEU A 490 -1.51 3.23 -7.43
N TYR A 491 -1.20 2.23 -8.23
CA TYR A 491 -2.01 1.86 -9.39
C TYR A 491 -3.48 1.60 -9.03
N PRO A 492 -3.81 0.80 -8.00
CA PRO A 492 -5.19 0.60 -7.59
C PRO A 492 -5.93 1.89 -7.25
N LEU A 493 -5.27 2.81 -6.53
CA LEU A 493 -5.88 4.09 -6.18
C LEU A 493 -6.21 4.94 -7.41
N ARG A 494 -5.31 5.01 -8.39
CA ARG A 494 -5.53 5.74 -9.64
C ARG A 494 -6.63 5.11 -10.47
N TYR A 495 -6.64 3.78 -10.56
CA TYR A 495 -7.64 3.00 -11.27
C TYR A 495 -9.03 3.17 -10.63
N ASN A 496 -9.15 2.99 -9.31
CA ASN A 496 -10.39 3.19 -8.57
C ASN A 496 -10.95 4.61 -8.78
N LYS A 497 -10.06 5.62 -8.70
CA LYS A 497 -10.44 7.02 -8.95
C LYS A 497 -10.99 7.21 -10.37
N ALA A 498 -10.32 6.68 -11.39
CA ALA A 498 -10.74 6.85 -12.77
C ALA A 498 -12.16 6.33 -13.02
N VAL A 499 -12.50 5.17 -12.43
CA VAL A 499 -13.84 4.58 -12.56
C VAL A 499 -14.88 5.32 -11.72
N ALA A 500 -14.52 5.67 -10.47
CA ALA A 500 -15.43 6.37 -9.57
C ALA A 500 -15.80 7.76 -10.11
N ASP A 501 -14.84 8.50 -10.64
CA ASP A 501 -15.07 9.84 -11.19
C ASP A 501 -16.10 9.80 -12.34
N ILE A 502 -15.95 8.89 -13.31
CA ILE A 502 -16.89 8.80 -14.43
C ILE A 502 -18.25 8.23 -14.00
N THR A 503 -18.29 7.31 -13.04
CA THR A 503 -19.55 6.80 -12.49
C THR A 503 -20.32 7.93 -11.82
N LYS A 504 -19.63 8.74 -11.01
CA LYS A 504 -20.22 9.91 -10.36
C LYS A 504 -20.68 10.97 -11.38
N GLU A 505 -19.90 11.22 -12.41
CA GLU A 505 -20.25 12.19 -13.47
C GLU A 505 -21.53 11.79 -14.21
N VAL A 506 -21.67 10.51 -14.57
CA VAL A 506 -22.80 10.05 -15.40
C VAL A 506 -24.02 9.70 -14.54
N ASN A 507 -23.84 8.98 -13.43
CA ASN A 507 -24.95 8.47 -12.61
C ASN A 507 -25.27 9.38 -11.42
N ASN A 508 -24.44 10.38 -11.12
CA ASN A 508 -24.49 11.19 -9.87
C ASN A 508 -24.38 10.35 -8.59
N GLU A 509 -23.77 9.16 -8.67
CA GLU A 509 -23.56 8.22 -7.57
C GLU A 509 -22.08 7.87 -7.49
N ASN A 510 -21.51 7.89 -6.28
CA ASN A 510 -20.12 7.45 -6.07
C ASN A 510 -20.11 5.98 -5.64
N ILE A 511 -20.09 5.10 -6.62
CA ILE A 511 -20.12 3.65 -6.42
C ILE A 511 -19.26 2.96 -7.47
N ILE A 512 -18.36 2.11 -7.00
CA ILE A 512 -17.60 1.13 -7.78
C ILE A 512 -17.61 -0.19 -6.99
N TRP A 513 -17.08 -1.24 -7.56
CA TRP A 513 -16.85 -2.50 -6.86
C TRP A 513 -15.42 -2.96 -7.13
N ALA A 514 -14.48 -2.60 -6.22
CA ALA A 514 -13.04 -2.72 -6.44
C ALA A 514 -12.38 -3.85 -5.65
N ARG A 515 -11.43 -4.57 -6.30
CA ARG A 515 -10.61 -5.62 -5.68
C ARG A 515 -9.40 -5.06 -4.95
N SER A 516 -8.57 -4.32 -5.65
CA SER A 516 -7.32 -3.79 -5.10
C SER A 516 -7.47 -2.37 -4.56
N ALA A 517 -6.61 -2.01 -3.58
CA ALA A 517 -6.60 -0.68 -2.98
C ALA A 517 -5.24 -0.30 -2.39
N TRP A 518 -5.03 1.00 -2.21
CA TRP A 518 -4.00 1.63 -1.40
C TRP A 518 -4.61 2.77 -0.58
N ALA A 519 -3.84 3.40 0.33
CA ALA A 519 -4.33 4.55 1.09
C ALA A 519 -4.89 5.64 0.19
N GLY A 520 -6.13 6.08 0.45
CA GLY A 520 -6.89 7.02 -0.39
C GLY A 520 -8.03 6.35 -1.17
N SER A 521 -7.96 5.04 -1.43
CA SER A 521 -9.02 4.30 -2.14
C SER A 521 -10.34 4.21 -1.36
N GLN A 522 -10.33 4.38 -0.04
CA GLN A 522 -11.55 4.41 0.78
C GLN A 522 -12.56 5.49 0.34
N ARG A 523 -12.11 6.51 -0.38
CA ARG A 523 -12.97 7.55 -0.98
C ARG A 523 -13.93 7.01 -2.04
N TYR A 524 -13.62 5.84 -2.60
CA TYR A 524 -14.27 5.22 -3.74
C TYR A 524 -14.88 3.88 -3.35
N PRO A 525 -16.04 3.87 -2.66
CA PRO A 525 -16.69 2.63 -2.24
C PRO A 525 -17.28 1.88 -3.42
N LEU A 526 -17.48 0.58 -3.30
CA LEU A 526 -17.11 -0.33 -2.25
C LEU A 526 -15.95 -1.26 -2.68
N HIS A 527 -15.50 -2.09 -1.74
CA HIS A 527 -14.49 -3.11 -1.98
C HIS A 527 -15.00 -4.49 -1.53
N TRP A 528 -14.43 -5.59 -2.11
CA TRP A 528 -14.74 -6.94 -1.65
C TRP A 528 -13.49 -7.71 -1.25
N GLY A 529 -13.68 -8.87 -0.61
CA GLY A 529 -12.61 -9.71 -0.08
C GLY A 529 -11.72 -10.42 -1.10
N GLY A 530 -12.00 -10.23 -2.41
CA GLY A 530 -11.28 -10.94 -3.48
C GLY A 530 -11.76 -12.40 -3.64
N ASP A 531 -10.90 -13.25 -4.22
CA ASP A 531 -11.23 -14.61 -4.65
C ASP A 531 -11.04 -15.61 -3.49
N ALA A 532 -11.98 -15.64 -2.56
CA ALA A 532 -11.93 -16.54 -1.42
C ALA A 532 -12.39 -17.96 -1.78
N ALA A 533 -11.69 -18.96 -1.23
CA ALA A 533 -12.16 -20.33 -1.28
C ALA A 533 -13.48 -20.48 -0.45
N ASN A 534 -14.45 -21.21 -0.99
CA ASN A 534 -15.71 -21.50 -0.30
C ASN A 534 -15.49 -22.62 0.75
N THR A 535 -14.76 -22.28 1.81
CA THR A 535 -14.41 -23.15 2.93
C THR A 535 -14.56 -22.41 4.25
N ASP A 536 -14.67 -23.13 5.36
CA ASP A 536 -14.73 -22.55 6.71
C ASP A 536 -13.48 -21.70 7.00
N ILE A 537 -12.31 -22.16 6.54
CA ILE A 537 -11.02 -21.44 6.70
C ILE A 537 -11.02 -20.14 5.89
N GLY A 538 -11.50 -20.20 4.63
CA GLY A 538 -11.60 -19.03 3.77
C GLY A 538 -12.57 -17.99 4.35
N MET A 539 -13.72 -18.41 4.86
CA MET A 539 -14.71 -17.55 5.51
C MET A 539 -14.15 -16.87 6.76
N ASP A 540 -13.48 -17.61 7.66
CA ASP A 540 -12.86 -17.09 8.88
C ASP A 540 -11.74 -16.07 8.55
N ALA A 541 -10.89 -16.39 7.58
CA ALA A 541 -9.81 -15.51 7.13
C ALA A 541 -10.36 -14.21 6.51
N THR A 542 -11.38 -14.32 5.65
CA THR A 542 -12.02 -13.17 5.01
C THR A 542 -12.70 -12.25 6.02
N LEU A 543 -13.39 -12.80 7.02
CA LEU A 543 -13.98 -12.01 8.09
C LEU A 543 -12.90 -11.21 8.86
N ARG A 544 -11.77 -11.84 9.20
CA ARG A 544 -10.64 -11.11 9.82
C ARG A 544 -10.10 -10.03 8.91
N GLY A 545 -9.96 -10.32 7.62
CA GLY A 545 -9.53 -9.35 6.60
C GLY A 545 -10.44 -8.12 6.56
N GLY A 546 -11.75 -8.32 6.49
CA GLY A 546 -12.73 -7.24 6.49
C GLY A 546 -12.71 -6.40 7.76
N LEU A 547 -12.57 -7.03 8.94
CA LEU A 547 -12.42 -6.32 10.22
C LEU A 547 -11.12 -5.49 10.27
N SER A 548 -10.00 -6.06 9.80
CA SER A 548 -8.72 -5.35 9.69
C SER A 548 -8.79 -4.16 8.73
N PHE A 549 -9.49 -4.34 7.62
CA PHE A 549 -9.71 -3.31 6.60
C PHE A 549 -10.54 -2.14 7.14
N GLY A 550 -11.61 -2.42 7.90
CA GLY A 550 -12.38 -1.41 8.61
C GLY A 550 -11.53 -0.59 9.59
N LEU A 551 -10.61 -1.25 10.33
CA LEU A 551 -9.64 -0.59 11.21
C LEU A 551 -8.53 0.15 10.44
N SER A 552 -8.51 0.10 9.12
CA SER A 552 -7.62 0.85 8.23
C SER A 552 -8.34 2.00 7.50
N GLY A 553 -9.57 2.36 7.93
CA GLY A 553 -10.31 3.51 7.41
C GLY A 553 -11.28 3.22 6.26
N PHE A 554 -11.54 1.97 5.93
CA PHE A 554 -12.48 1.55 4.89
C PHE A 554 -13.81 1.12 5.49
N SER A 555 -14.87 1.90 5.28
CA SER A 555 -16.17 1.70 5.93
C SER A 555 -17.11 0.77 5.16
N PHE A 556 -16.89 0.54 3.86
CA PHE A 556 -17.79 -0.22 3.00
C PHE A 556 -17.04 -1.37 2.35
N TRP A 557 -17.37 -2.55 2.82
CA TRP A 557 -16.73 -3.80 2.41
C TRP A 557 -17.79 -4.91 2.36
N SER A 558 -17.62 -5.82 1.44
CA SER A 558 -18.44 -7.01 1.30
C SER A 558 -17.56 -8.21 0.90
N HIS A 559 -18.20 -9.31 0.53
CA HIS A 559 -17.53 -10.55 0.24
C HIS A 559 -18.35 -11.38 -0.76
N ASP A 560 -17.67 -12.16 -1.59
CA ASP A 560 -18.29 -13.17 -2.45
C ASP A 560 -18.68 -14.40 -1.60
N ILE A 561 -19.87 -14.95 -1.88
CA ILE A 561 -20.45 -16.08 -1.15
C ILE A 561 -20.54 -17.29 -2.09
#